data_23d8e6918d59765a6dee62d9d811014e
#
_entry.id   23d8e6918d59765a6dee62d9d811014e
#
_cell.length_a   1.000
_cell.length_b   1.000
_cell.length_c   1.000
_cell.angle_alpha   90.00
_cell.angle_beta   90.00
_cell.angle_gamma   90.00
#
_symmetry.space_group_name_H-M   'P 1'
#
loop_
_entity.id
_entity.type
_entity.pdbx_description
1 polymer ?
#
loop_
_entity_poly.entity_id
_entity_poly.type
_entity_poly.pdbx_seq_one_letter_code
_entity_poly.pdbx_strand_id
1 'polypeptide(L)'
;VVPALSLSFYECVENAKDYAWGGAKYNLGNGIDAIGVADLINSLIAVKKLVFDEKKVTMQRLLDALDANFVGYEDVKKMCDEAPKYGNDDDEVNELTGDMFCFIADYIESFHSKFGKMTPGILPVSGNTPFGLEVGALPSGRLAWKPLADGVSPNQGTDTEGMGAVLKSISHIPHGRFNQGTLLNVKMDTVSVSYTHLTLPTILR
;
A
#
# COMPACT_ATOMS: atom_id res chain seq x y z
N VAL A 1 23.39 -16.26 9.93
CA VAL A 1 23.17 -17.66 10.36
C VAL A 1 22.45 -17.65 11.70
N VAL A 2 21.32 -18.33 11.79
CA VAL A 2 20.48 -18.38 13.00
C VAL A 2 20.17 -19.85 13.34
N PRO A 3 21.17 -20.60 13.84
CA PRO A 3 21.07 -22.05 13.99
C PRO A 3 19.91 -22.48 14.89
N ALA A 4 19.71 -21.78 16.01
CA ALA A 4 18.66 -22.10 16.95
C ALA A 4 17.24 -22.00 16.35
N LEU A 5 17.01 -21.00 15.50
CA LEU A 5 15.75 -20.83 14.78
C LEU A 5 15.59 -21.88 13.67
N SER A 6 16.69 -22.26 13.01
CA SER A 6 16.69 -23.28 11.96
C SER A 6 16.21 -24.65 12.45
N LEU A 7 16.41 -24.97 13.75
CA LEU A 7 15.88 -26.21 14.35
C LEU A 7 14.35 -26.31 14.35
N SER A 8 13.65 -25.19 14.24
CA SER A 8 12.18 -25.15 14.21
C SER A 8 11.58 -25.20 12.80
N PHE A 9 12.40 -25.16 11.77
CA PHE A 9 11.95 -25.23 10.37
C PHE A 9 12.13 -26.63 9.78
N TYR A 10 11.12 -27.10 9.06
CA TYR A 10 11.15 -28.38 8.36
C TYR A 10 12.34 -28.46 7.40
N GLU A 11 13.02 -29.61 7.42
CA GLU A 11 14.12 -29.98 6.54
C GLU A 11 15.45 -29.23 6.76
N CYS A 12 15.51 -28.21 7.65
CA CYS A 12 16.77 -27.52 7.92
C CYS A 12 17.82 -28.45 8.55
N VAL A 13 17.40 -29.34 9.44
CA VAL A 13 18.28 -30.28 10.13
C VAL A 13 18.74 -31.37 9.15
N GLU A 14 17.80 -31.95 8.41
CA GLU A 14 18.07 -32.99 7.41
C GLU A 14 19.00 -32.49 6.30
N ASN A 15 18.81 -31.26 5.86
CA ASN A 15 19.63 -30.62 4.86
C ASN A 15 20.96 -30.07 5.39
N ALA A 16 21.16 -30.12 6.73
CA ALA A 16 22.30 -29.52 7.42
C ALA A 16 22.53 -28.06 6.98
N LYS A 17 21.45 -27.28 6.83
CA LYS A 17 21.46 -25.96 6.22
C LYS A 17 20.55 -24.99 6.95
N ASP A 18 21.06 -23.80 7.21
CA ASP A 18 20.29 -22.74 7.87
C ASP A 18 19.08 -22.31 7.04
N TYR A 19 17.96 -21.97 7.69
CA TYR A 19 16.75 -21.52 6.99
C TYR A 19 17.00 -20.28 6.12
N ALA A 20 17.83 -19.35 6.60
CA ALA A 20 18.21 -18.16 5.86
C ALA A 20 19.09 -18.45 4.63
N TRP A 21 19.59 -19.68 4.50
CA TRP A 21 20.38 -20.14 3.38
C TRP A 21 19.65 -21.18 2.51
N GLY A 22 18.33 -21.26 2.67
CA GLY A 22 17.50 -22.16 1.88
C GLY A 22 17.49 -23.59 2.39
N GLY A 23 17.66 -23.81 3.70
CA GLY A 23 17.56 -25.12 4.33
C GLY A 23 16.12 -25.59 4.54
N ALA A 24 15.18 -24.66 4.68
CA ALA A 24 13.79 -24.98 4.93
C ALA A 24 13.09 -25.59 3.69
N LYS A 25 12.12 -26.49 3.94
CA LYS A 25 11.27 -27.09 2.92
C LYS A 25 10.56 -26.06 2.05
N TYR A 26 10.01 -25.04 2.70
CA TYR A 26 9.34 -23.91 2.05
C TYR A 26 10.22 -22.68 2.21
N ASN A 27 10.98 -22.39 1.18
CA ASN A 27 11.79 -21.18 1.12
C ASN A 27 11.13 -20.23 0.12
N LEU A 28 10.44 -19.21 0.66
CA LEU A 28 9.73 -18.21 -0.15
C LEU A 28 10.65 -17.20 -0.85
N GLY A 29 11.97 -17.36 -0.69
CA GLY A 29 12.93 -16.40 -1.22
C GLY A 29 12.95 -15.10 -0.42
N ASN A 30 13.54 -14.05 -1.03
CA ASN A 30 13.55 -12.72 -0.43
C ASN A 30 12.27 -11.97 -0.78
N GLY A 31 11.62 -11.39 0.23
CA GLY A 31 10.48 -10.49 0.03
C GLY A 31 10.93 -9.08 -0.33
N ILE A 32 10.14 -8.41 -1.13
CA ILE A 32 10.22 -6.96 -1.38
C ILE A 32 8.88 -6.37 -1.04
N ASP A 33 8.86 -5.45 -0.08
CA ASP A 33 7.66 -4.72 0.30
C ASP A 33 7.60 -3.38 -0.43
N ALA A 34 6.49 -3.13 -1.13
CA ALA A 34 6.19 -1.82 -1.69
C ALA A 34 5.47 -0.95 -0.65
N ILE A 35 5.89 0.31 -0.54
CA ILE A 35 5.40 1.27 0.46
C ILE A 35 4.80 2.48 -0.25
N GLY A 36 3.62 2.93 0.21
CA GLY A 36 2.95 4.12 -0.34
C GLY A 36 2.21 3.86 -1.65
N VAL A 37 1.72 2.64 -1.88
CA VAL A 37 1.02 2.30 -3.13
C VAL A 37 -0.27 3.10 -3.27
N ALA A 38 -1.02 3.37 -2.20
CA ALA A 38 -2.20 4.24 -2.24
C ALA A 38 -1.83 5.70 -2.61
N ASP A 39 -0.66 6.21 -2.17
CA ASP A 39 -0.15 7.51 -2.61
C ASP A 39 0.15 7.53 -4.10
N LEU A 40 0.71 6.43 -4.64
CA LEU A 40 0.97 6.29 -6.07
C LEU A 40 -0.33 6.32 -6.86
N ILE A 41 -1.33 5.52 -6.48
CA ILE A 41 -2.63 5.44 -7.15
C ILE A 41 -3.30 6.82 -7.14
N ASN A 42 -3.39 7.46 -5.98
CA ASN A 42 -3.97 8.80 -5.85
C ASN A 42 -3.23 9.84 -6.68
N SER A 43 -1.91 9.73 -6.78
CA SER A 43 -1.10 10.65 -7.60
C SER A 43 -1.33 10.44 -9.10
N LEU A 44 -1.40 9.20 -9.55
CA LEU A 44 -1.65 8.88 -10.96
C LEU A 44 -3.03 9.36 -11.41
N ILE A 45 -4.07 9.13 -10.60
CA ILE A 45 -5.43 9.62 -10.88
C ILE A 45 -5.46 11.15 -10.91
N ALA A 46 -4.83 11.82 -9.95
CA ALA A 46 -4.78 13.27 -9.94
C ALA A 46 -4.08 13.84 -11.19
N VAL A 47 -2.94 13.27 -11.58
CA VAL A 47 -2.23 13.68 -12.81
C VAL A 47 -3.10 13.40 -14.03
N LYS A 48 -3.68 12.21 -14.15
CA LYS A 48 -4.55 11.85 -15.26
C LYS A 48 -5.68 12.87 -15.41
N LYS A 49 -6.44 13.10 -14.35
CA LYS A 49 -7.61 14.00 -14.39
C LYS A 49 -7.22 15.46 -14.60
N LEU A 50 -6.31 15.99 -13.78
CA LEU A 50 -6.03 17.43 -13.78
C LEU A 50 -5.20 17.89 -14.99
N VAL A 51 -4.26 17.06 -15.46
CA VAL A 51 -3.34 17.44 -16.53
C VAL A 51 -3.83 16.96 -17.89
N PHE A 52 -4.29 15.70 -18.00
CA PHE A 52 -4.59 15.11 -19.29
C PHE A 52 -6.06 15.21 -19.69
N ASP A 53 -6.99 14.85 -18.81
CA ASP A 53 -8.41 14.79 -19.12
C ASP A 53 -9.05 16.19 -19.07
N GLU A 54 -8.98 16.87 -17.94
CA GLU A 54 -9.61 18.17 -17.69
C GLU A 54 -8.75 19.36 -18.10
N LYS A 55 -7.44 19.16 -18.24
CA LYS A 55 -6.45 20.20 -18.62
C LYS A 55 -6.52 21.46 -17.76
N LYS A 56 -6.86 21.30 -16.48
CA LYS A 56 -6.96 22.40 -15.50
C LYS A 56 -5.60 22.92 -15.07
N VAL A 57 -4.60 22.04 -15.07
CA VAL A 57 -3.23 22.34 -14.64
C VAL A 57 -2.26 21.81 -15.69
N THR A 58 -1.27 22.62 -16.07
CA THR A 58 -0.19 22.12 -16.93
C THR A 58 0.76 21.24 -16.11
N MET A 59 1.41 20.28 -16.76
CA MET A 59 2.41 19.45 -16.08
C MET A 59 3.49 20.29 -15.41
N GLN A 60 3.97 21.34 -16.08
CA GLN A 60 5.01 22.21 -15.50
C GLN A 60 4.50 22.92 -14.24
N ARG A 61 3.28 23.47 -14.25
CA ARG A 61 2.71 24.11 -13.05
C ARG A 61 2.52 23.14 -11.89
N LEU A 62 2.15 21.89 -12.20
CA LEU A 62 2.06 20.84 -11.17
C LEU A 62 3.44 20.54 -10.57
N LEU A 63 4.47 20.40 -11.40
CA LEU A 63 5.85 20.16 -10.93
C LEU A 63 6.35 21.31 -10.06
N ASP A 64 6.15 22.57 -10.51
CA ASP A 64 6.52 23.77 -9.74
C ASP A 64 5.79 23.81 -8.37
N ALA A 65 4.52 23.40 -8.34
CA ALA A 65 3.75 23.32 -7.10
C ALA A 65 4.28 22.22 -6.14
N LEU A 66 4.68 21.07 -6.67
CA LEU A 66 5.28 20.00 -5.87
C LEU A 66 6.64 20.40 -5.30
N ASP A 67 7.50 21.01 -6.11
CA ASP A 67 8.82 21.51 -5.68
C ASP A 67 8.69 22.57 -4.58
N ALA A 68 7.66 23.43 -4.68
CA ALA A 68 7.33 24.42 -3.66
C ALA A 68 6.58 23.85 -2.45
N ASN A 69 6.36 22.53 -2.38
CA ASN A 69 5.50 21.91 -1.37
C ASN A 69 4.12 22.58 -1.27
N PHE A 70 3.57 22.98 -2.41
CA PHE A 70 2.33 23.74 -2.63
C PHE A 70 2.30 25.15 -2.03
N VAL A 71 3.39 25.68 -1.50
CA VAL A 71 3.45 27.07 -1.00
C VAL A 71 3.33 28.02 -2.19
N GLY A 72 2.29 28.86 -2.19
CA GLY A 72 1.95 29.76 -3.30
C GLY A 72 1.18 29.09 -4.46
N TYR A 73 0.80 27.80 -4.28
CA TYR A 73 0.03 27.00 -5.22
C TYR A 73 -1.16 26.31 -4.54
N GLU A 74 -1.80 27.01 -3.61
CA GLU A 74 -2.92 26.51 -2.81
C GLU A 74 -4.12 26.09 -3.68
N ASP A 75 -4.30 26.73 -4.82
CA ASP A 75 -5.30 26.37 -5.83
C ASP A 75 -5.01 24.99 -6.44
N VAL A 76 -3.74 24.73 -6.77
CA VAL A 76 -3.31 23.42 -7.29
C VAL A 76 -3.45 22.34 -6.21
N LYS A 77 -3.04 22.66 -4.97
CA LYS A 77 -3.20 21.77 -3.81
C LYS A 77 -4.67 21.35 -3.65
N LYS A 78 -5.58 22.33 -3.67
CA LYS A 78 -7.01 22.07 -3.54
C LYS A 78 -7.53 21.15 -4.65
N MET A 79 -7.15 21.39 -5.91
CA MET A 79 -7.52 20.51 -7.02
C MET A 79 -6.99 19.08 -6.84
N CYS A 80 -5.75 18.96 -6.36
CA CYS A 80 -5.16 17.65 -6.03
C CYS A 80 -5.92 16.94 -4.90
N ASP A 81 -6.33 17.66 -3.87
CA ASP A 81 -7.11 17.10 -2.75
C ASP A 81 -8.51 16.63 -3.18
N GLU A 82 -9.15 17.38 -4.08
CA GLU A 82 -10.50 17.10 -4.61
C GLU A 82 -10.52 15.99 -5.68
N ALA A 83 -9.37 15.62 -6.23
CA ALA A 83 -9.30 14.51 -7.18
C ALA A 83 -9.74 13.19 -6.52
N PRO A 84 -10.34 12.24 -7.26
CA PRO A 84 -10.74 10.94 -6.71
C PRO A 84 -9.62 10.25 -5.95
N LYS A 85 -10.00 9.54 -4.90
CA LYS A 85 -9.05 8.87 -4.00
C LYS A 85 -9.37 7.39 -3.85
N TYR A 86 -8.32 6.60 -3.75
CA TYR A 86 -8.39 5.20 -3.39
C TYR A 86 -9.10 5.01 -2.05
N GLY A 87 -9.96 4.01 -1.98
CA GLY A 87 -10.75 3.69 -0.79
C GLY A 87 -12.19 4.24 -0.79
N ASN A 88 -12.63 4.90 -1.89
CA ASN A 88 -13.96 5.51 -2.00
C ASN A 88 -14.86 4.85 -3.07
N ASP A 89 -14.50 3.65 -3.52
CA ASP A 89 -15.29 2.87 -4.47
C ASP A 89 -15.56 3.58 -5.82
N ASP A 90 -14.60 4.37 -6.28
CA ASP A 90 -14.60 4.95 -7.63
C ASP A 90 -14.10 3.90 -8.63
N ASP A 91 -14.89 3.62 -9.67
CA ASP A 91 -14.61 2.53 -10.61
C ASP A 91 -13.28 2.72 -11.35
N GLU A 92 -12.95 3.96 -11.76
CA GLU A 92 -11.69 4.26 -12.45
C GLU A 92 -10.48 4.07 -11.53
N VAL A 93 -10.60 4.49 -10.26
CA VAL A 93 -9.56 4.30 -9.26
C VAL A 93 -9.42 2.82 -8.91
N ASN A 94 -10.52 2.09 -8.84
CA ASN A 94 -10.53 0.66 -8.56
C ASN A 94 -9.86 -0.15 -9.67
N GLU A 95 -10.11 0.19 -10.95
CA GLU A 95 -9.45 -0.43 -12.10
C GLU A 95 -7.94 -0.16 -12.07
N LEU A 96 -7.54 1.11 -11.91
CA LEU A 96 -6.12 1.47 -11.77
C LEU A 96 -5.47 0.78 -10.58
N THR A 97 -6.19 0.57 -9.48
CA THR A 97 -5.69 -0.16 -8.31
C THR A 97 -5.32 -1.59 -8.69
N GLY A 98 -6.22 -2.32 -9.34
CA GLY A 98 -5.95 -3.69 -9.82
C GLY A 98 -4.71 -3.75 -10.72
N ASP A 99 -4.64 -2.85 -11.70
CA ASP A 99 -3.53 -2.78 -12.67
C ASP A 99 -2.20 -2.47 -11.99
N MET A 100 -2.17 -1.50 -11.07
CA MET A 100 -0.93 -1.12 -10.37
C MET A 100 -0.43 -2.23 -9.46
N PHE A 101 -1.31 -2.89 -8.71
CA PHE A 101 -0.90 -4.02 -7.89
C PHE A 101 -0.43 -5.21 -8.73
N CYS A 102 -1.07 -5.50 -9.86
CA CYS A 102 -0.58 -6.49 -10.82
C CYS A 102 0.81 -6.13 -11.35
N PHE A 103 1.00 -4.88 -11.78
CA PHE A 103 2.29 -4.39 -12.27
C PHE A 103 3.39 -4.53 -11.22
N ILE A 104 3.13 -4.11 -9.97
CA ILE A 104 4.11 -4.21 -8.87
C ILE A 104 4.48 -5.68 -8.63
N ALA A 105 3.48 -6.57 -8.60
CA ALA A 105 3.72 -8.00 -8.42
C ALA A 105 4.56 -8.59 -9.56
N ASP A 106 4.20 -8.31 -10.83
CA ASP A 106 4.94 -8.75 -12.01
C ASP A 106 6.38 -8.26 -11.99
N TYR A 107 6.57 -6.99 -11.65
CA TYR A 107 7.89 -6.38 -11.60
C TYR A 107 8.78 -7.01 -10.53
N ILE A 108 8.27 -7.15 -9.30
CA ILE A 108 9.01 -7.79 -8.20
C ILE A 108 9.33 -9.26 -8.53
N GLU A 109 8.36 -9.99 -9.06
CA GLU A 109 8.52 -11.39 -9.43
C GLU A 109 9.47 -11.61 -10.61
N SER A 110 9.78 -10.57 -11.39
CA SER A 110 10.79 -10.64 -12.46
C SER A 110 12.20 -10.76 -11.94
N PHE A 111 12.46 -10.38 -10.69
CA PHE A 111 13.77 -10.49 -10.06
C PHE A 111 13.98 -11.87 -9.43
N HIS A 112 15.21 -12.34 -9.49
CA HIS A 112 15.62 -13.61 -8.92
C HIS A 112 16.83 -13.42 -8.00
N SER A 113 16.74 -14.02 -6.82
CA SER A 113 17.87 -14.16 -5.91
C SER A 113 18.47 -15.56 -6.04
N LYS A 114 19.57 -15.82 -5.34
CA LYS A 114 20.14 -17.18 -5.24
C LYS A 114 19.20 -18.20 -4.55
N PHE A 115 18.12 -17.73 -3.92
CA PHE A 115 17.13 -18.56 -3.23
C PHE A 115 15.83 -18.72 -4.03
N GLY A 116 15.77 -18.20 -5.24
CA GLY A 116 14.62 -18.28 -6.12
C GLY A 116 14.04 -16.90 -6.47
N LYS A 117 12.81 -16.93 -6.95
CA LYS A 117 12.05 -15.76 -7.36
C LYS A 117 11.78 -14.84 -6.17
N MET A 118 11.86 -13.53 -6.38
CA MET A 118 11.46 -12.57 -5.36
C MET A 118 9.95 -12.58 -5.16
N THR A 119 9.51 -12.33 -3.95
CA THR A 119 8.09 -12.35 -3.58
C THR A 119 7.60 -10.97 -3.15
N PRO A 120 6.47 -10.48 -3.71
CA PRO A 120 5.94 -9.18 -3.35
C PRO A 120 5.22 -9.18 -2.01
N GLY A 121 5.28 -8.03 -1.33
CA GLY A 121 4.53 -7.71 -0.12
C GLY A 121 4.08 -6.26 -0.09
N ILE A 122 3.06 -5.99 0.70
CA ILE A 122 2.59 -4.64 1.02
C ILE A 122 2.37 -4.59 2.54
N LEU A 123 3.45 -4.78 3.27
CA LEU A 123 3.46 -4.87 4.73
C LEU A 123 4.55 -3.96 5.32
N PRO A 124 4.39 -2.63 5.25
CA PRO A 124 5.43 -1.70 5.66
C PRO A 124 5.71 -1.68 7.17
N VAL A 125 4.84 -2.29 7.98
CA VAL A 125 4.85 -2.25 9.46
C VAL A 125 4.81 -0.78 9.94
N SER A 126 5.96 -0.15 10.15
CA SER A 126 6.08 1.27 10.46
C SER A 126 6.93 2.03 9.44
N GLY A 127 7.31 1.38 8.35
CA GLY A 127 8.19 1.93 7.32
C GLY A 127 7.60 3.12 6.57
N ASN A 128 6.27 3.21 6.48
CA ASN A 128 5.57 4.33 5.85
C ASN A 128 5.95 5.70 6.45
N THR A 129 6.28 5.76 7.74
CA THR A 129 6.68 7.00 8.40
C THR A 129 8.09 7.44 8.02
N PRO A 130 9.18 6.66 8.23
CA PRO A 130 10.52 7.07 7.86
C PRO A 130 10.69 7.28 6.35
N PHE A 131 10.09 6.43 5.50
CA PHE A 131 10.13 6.65 4.06
C PHE A 131 9.38 7.93 3.65
N GLY A 132 8.28 8.26 4.35
CA GLY A 132 7.57 9.51 4.12
C GLY A 132 8.41 10.75 4.39
N LEU A 133 9.38 10.69 5.30
CA LEU A 133 10.29 11.80 5.59
C LEU A 133 11.28 12.09 4.44
N GLU A 134 11.56 11.09 3.61
CA GLU A 134 12.45 11.23 2.45
C GLU A 134 11.70 11.61 1.15
N VAL A 135 10.36 11.52 1.15
CA VAL A 135 9.55 11.78 -0.04
C VAL A 135 9.00 13.20 -0.02
N GLY A 136 9.20 13.93 -1.11
CA GLY A 136 8.65 15.26 -1.36
C GLY A 136 7.13 15.30 -1.44
N ALA A 137 6.55 16.46 -1.81
CA ALA A 137 5.13 16.58 -2.06
C ALA A 137 4.69 15.68 -3.24
N LEU A 138 3.46 15.20 -3.22
CA LEU A 138 2.93 14.30 -4.24
C LEU A 138 1.67 14.86 -4.90
N PRO A 139 1.39 14.51 -6.17
CA PRO A 139 0.18 14.92 -6.87
C PRO A 139 -1.13 14.48 -6.19
N SER A 140 -1.06 13.51 -5.28
CA SER A 140 -2.19 13.15 -4.41
C SER A 140 -2.67 14.27 -3.49
N GLY A 141 -1.93 15.38 -3.40
CA GLY A 141 -2.12 16.45 -2.41
C GLY A 141 -1.31 16.24 -1.14
N ARG A 142 -0.56 15.13 -1.00
CA ARG A 142 0.31 14.87 0.15
C ARG A 142 1.44 15.90 0.20
N LEU A 143 1.62 16.52 1.37
CA LEU A 143 2.76 17.43 1.62
C LEU A 143 4.05 16.64 1.83
N ALA A 144 5.18 17.28 1.53
CA ALA A 144 6.49 16.71 1.83
C ALA A 144 6.63 16.34 3.32
N TRP A 145 7.43 15.32 3.60
CA TRP A 145 7.78 14.83 4.95
C TRP A 145 6.61 14.31 5.79
N LYS A 146 5.46 14.10 5.21
CA LYS A 146 4.33 13.43 5.88
C LYS A 146 4.46 11.91 5.69
N PRO A 147 3.92 11.09 6.60
CA PRO A 147 3.86 9.64 6.39
C PRO A 147 3.20 9.29 5.05
N LEU A 148 3.69 8.23 4.42
CA LEU A 148 3.02 7.60 3.28
C LEU A 148 1.82 6.76 3.76
N ALA A 149 1.00 6.32 2.83
CA ALA A 149 -0.08 5.38 3.13
C ALA A 149 0.48 4.07 3.72
N ASP A 150 -0.27 3.51 4.65
CA ASP A 150 0.13 2.31 5.40
C ASP A 150 -0.47 1.05 4.78
N GLY A 151 0.38 0.20 4.25
CA GLY A 151 -0.03 -1.06 3.61
C GLY A 151 -0.96 -0.83 2.43
N VAL A 152 -2.07 -1.55 2.44
CA VAL A 152 -3.16 -1.38 1.46
C VAL A 152 -4.26 -0.44 1.97
N SER A 153 -4.04 0.24 3.08
CA SER A 153 -4.98 1.20 3.63
C SER A 153 -5.04 2.46 2.77
N PRO A 154 -6.20 3.13 2.66
CA PRO A 154 -6.28 4.47 2.11
C PRO A 154 -5.39 5.45 2.89
N ASN A 155 -5.03 6.56 2.24
CA ASN A 155 -4.36 7.65 2.95
C ASN A 155 -5.26 8.18 4.07
N GLN A 156 -4.65 8.59 5.18
CA GLN A 156 -5.41 9.06 6.34
C GLN A 156 -6.31 10.25 5.99
N GLY A 157 -7.62 10.08 6.23
CA GLY A 157 -8.64 11.11 6.00
C GLY A 157 -9.11 11.25 4.56
N THR A 158 -8.73 10.35 3.65
CA THR A 158 -9.21 10.34 2.27
C THR A 158 -10.36 9.36 2.02
N ASP A 159 -10.63 8.47 2.95
CA ASP A 159 -11.68 7.45 2.94
C ASP A 159 -13.01 8.02 3.44
N THR A 160 -13.70 8.80 2.61
CA THR A 160 -14.91 9.55 2.98
C THR A 160 -16.21 8.76 2.81
N GLU A 161 -16.21 7.70 2.00
CA GLU A 161 -17.40 6.91 1.65
C GLU A 161 -17.62 5.71 2.59
N GLY A 162 -16.83 5.63 3.66
CA GLY A 162 -16.98 4.65 4.72
C GLY A 162 -16.35 3.29 4.43
N MET A 163 -16.40 2.40 5.44
CA MET A 163 -15.70 1.12 5.43
C MET A 163 -16.10 0.19 4.28
N GLY A 164 -17.37 0.20 3.88
CA GLY A 164 -17.85 -0.62 2.76
C GLY A 164 -17.14 -0.28 1.45
N ALA A 165 -16.96 1.02 1.17
CA ALA A 165 -16.24 1.52 0.01
C ALA A 165 -14.75 1.13 0.07
N VAL A 166 -14.12 1.25 1.24
CA VAL A 166 -12.74 0.83 1.46
C VAL A 166 -12.57 -0.65 1.14
N LEU A 167 -13.41 -1.52 1.70
CA LEU A 167 -13.33 -2.97 1.46
C LEU A 167 -13.57 -3.33 0.00
N LYS A 168 -14.48 -2.63 -0.68
CA LYS A 168 -14.72 -2.85 -2.10
C LYS A 168 -13.52 -2.42 -2.95
N SER A 169 -12.93 -1.26 -2.69
CA SER A 169 -11.69 -0.84 -3.35
C SER A 169 -10.55 -1.84 -3.15
N ILE A 170 -10.37 -2.35 -1.93
CA ILE A 170 -9.34 -3.34 -1.59
C ILE A 170 -9.60 -4.68 -2.29
N SER A 171 -10.85 -5.05 -2.53
CA SER A 171 -11.18 -6.32 -3.20
C SER A 171 -10.66 -6.42 -4.64
N HIS A 172 -10.26 -5.30 -5.25
CA HIS A 172 -9.63 -5.27 -6.59
C HIS A 172 -8.13 -5.63 -6.54
N ILE A 173 -7.54 -5.75 -5.35
CA ILE A 173 -6.14 -6.14 -5.19
C ILE A 173 -6.00 -7.66 -5.35
N PRO A 174 -5.06 -8.16 -6.16
CA PRO A 174 -4.80 -9.59 -6.30
C PRO A 174 -4.02 -10.14 -5.09
N HIS A 175 -4.64 -10.16 -3.91
CA HIS A 175 -4.00 -10.52 -2.63
C HIS A 175 -3.23 -11.84 -2.67
N GLY A 176 -3.72 -12.84 -3.41
CA GLY A 176 -3.06 -14.14 -3.54
C GLY A 176 -1.67 -14.11 -4.16
N ARG A 177 -1.28 -12.99 -4.79
CA ARG A 177 0.05 -12.80 -5.36
C ARG A 177 1.06 -12.26 -4.34
N PHE A 178 0.58 -11.60 -3.28
CA PHE A 178 1.43 -10.93 -2.29
C PHE A 178 1.75 -11.86 -1.13
N ASN A 179 2.70 -12.77 -1.36
CA ASN A 179 3.05 -13.83 -0.41
C ASN A 179 3.67 -13.31 0.90
N GLN A 180 4.19 -12.08 0.93
CA GLN A 180 4.66 -11.44 2.16
C GLN A 180 3.51 -10.83 2.97
N GLY A 181 2.33 -10.71 2.37
CA GLY A 181 1.11 -10.17 2.98
C GLY A 181 0.71 -8.80 2.46
N THR A 182 -0.56 -8.46 2.74
CA THR A 182 -1.16 -7.15 2.49
C THR A 182 -1.77 -6.66 3.79
N LEU A 183 -1.20 -5.60 4.37
CA LEU A 183 -1.65 -5.06 5.65
C LEU A 183 -2.75 -4.02 5.43
N LEU A 184 -3.92 -4.25 6.04
CA LEU A 184 -4.99 -3.28 6.14
C LEU A 184 -5.16 -2.81 7.58
N ASN A 185 -4.94 -1.54 7.85
CA ASN A 185 -5.29 -0.90 9.11
C ASN A 185 -6.67 -0.26 9.01
N VAL A 186 -7.57 -0.68 9.89
CA VAL A 186 -8.94 -0.20 9.95
C VAL A 186 -9.17 0.53 11.25
N LYS A 187 -9.62 1.77 11.16
CA LYS A 187 -10.10 2.52 12.31
C LYS A 187 -11.63 2.56 12.28
N MET A 188 -12.26 1.94 13.27
CA MET A 188 -13.72 1.97 13.42
C MET A 188 -14.11 2.87 14.58
N ASP A 189 -15.18 3.63 14.39
CA ASP A 189 -15.81 4.36 15.48
C ASP A 189 -16.52 3.37 16.43
N THR A 190 -16.42 3.61 17.72
CA THR A 190 -17.04 2.78 18.78
C THR A 190 -18.55 2.70 18.65
N VAL A 191 -19.20 3.71 18.10
CA VAL A 191 -20.65 3.72 17.86
C VAL A 191 -21.02 2.70 16.78
N SER A 192 -20.26 2.62 15.70
CA SER A 192 -20.48 1.64 14.63
C SER A 192 -20.18 0.21 15.07
N VAL A 193 -19.27 0.03 16.03
CA VAL A 193 -18.86 -1.27 16.56
C VAL A 193 -19.85 -1.81 17.60
N SER A 194 -20.59 -0.95 18.30
CA SER A 194 -21.52 -1.38 19.36
C SER A 194 -22.63 -2.31 18.85
N TYR A 195 -23.02 -2.21 17.59
CA TYR A 195 -24.02 -3.11 16.99
C TYR A 195 -23.47 -4.45 16.54
N THR A 196 -22.16 -4.55 16.28
CA THR A 196 -21.54 -5.78 15.78
C THR A 196 -20.90 -6.64 16.88
N HIS A 197 -20.52 -6.06 18.01
CA HIS A 197 -19.84 -6.76 19.10
C HIS A 197 -20.73 -7.18 20.27
N LEU A 198 -21.95 -6.70 20.35
CA LEU A 198 -22.88 -7.12 21.40
C LEU A 198 -23.37 -8.56 21.28
N THR A 199 -22.96 -9.27 20.22
CA THR A 199 -23.41 -10.63 19.93
C THR A 199 -22.30 -11.65 19.70
N LEU A 200 -21.06 -11.37 20.07
CA LEU A 200 -20.11 -12.47 20.21
C LEU A 200 -20.53 -13.27 21.44
N PRO A 201 -21.13 -14.46 21.26
CA PRO A 201 -21.40 -15.32 22.39
C PRO A 201 -20.05 -15.67 23.00
N THR A 202 -19.89 -15.33 24.26
CA THR A 202 -18.80 -15.86 25.06
C THR A 202 -19.01 -17.35 25.15
N ILE A 203 -18.62 -18.10 24.12
CA ILE A 203 -18.46 -19.55 24.21
C ILE A 203 -17.10 -19.78 24.83
N LEU A 204 -17.02 -19.51 26.11
CA LEU A 204 -16.06 -20.09 27.00
C LEU A 204 -16.83 -21.13 27.83
N ARG A 205 -16.81 -22.35 27.36
CA ARG A 205 -16.92 -23.55 28.18
C ARG A 205 -15.94 -24.57 27.67
#